data_96dc9af12a0763e7e261212450bf4eb7
#
_entry.id   96dc9af12a0763e7e261212450bf4eb7
#
_cell.length_a   1.000
_cell.length_b   1.000
_cell.length_c   1.000
_cell.angle_alpha   90.00
_cell.angle_beta   90.00
_cell.angle_gamma   90.00
#
_symmetry.space_group_name_H-M   'P 1'
#
loop_
_entity.id
_entity.type
_entity.pdbx_description
1 polymer ?
#
loop_
_entity_poly.entity_id
_entity_poly.type
_entity_poly.pdbx_seq_one_letter_code
_entity_poly.pdbx_strand_id
1 'polypeptide(L)'
;MLNFALCDDNESILARLSKMLESLFIKYNFDCKVTFTSVDPNSFLAYVINNPVDVIFLDIDLKSNINGLSLAETIRKYNKNIYIIFTTAHLEYGLMAYRYKTFDYLPKPVSVERLEVTISRLLEDIADTPCKYLKLANSNTFLTYDSIYFIKKDGMKLIFQTHEKIYSSYDSFANILPSLPTNFVRCHKSYIVNINNIQNIEIGRA
;
A
#
# COMPACT_ATOMS: atom_id res chain seq x y z
N MET A 1 5.29 -6.95 7.77
CA MET A 1 5.00 -8.10 6.90
C MET A 1 4.07 -7.65 5.79
N LEU A 2 4.46 -7.81 4.51
CA LEU A 2 3.65 -7.46 3.35
C LEU A 2 2.81 -8.66 2.89
N ASN A 3 1.55 -8.39 2.58
CA ASN A 3 0.57 -9.39 2.17
C ASN A 3 0.38 -9.38 0.66
N PHE A 4 0.64 -10.51 0.03
CA PHE A 4 0.50 -10.73 -1.41
C PHE A 4 -0.75 -11.55 -1.71
N ALA A 5 -1.50 -11.17 -2.75
CA ALA A 5 -2.60 -11.97 -3.27
C ALA A 5 -2.47 -12.16 -4.78
N LEU A 6 -2.85 -13.33 -5.28
CA LEU A 6 -2.67 -13.72 -6.67
C LEU A 6 -4.01 -14.15 -7.30
N CYS A 7 -4.28 -13.68 -8.52
CA CYS A 7 -5.44 -14.10 -9.31
C CYS A 7 -5.03 -14.48 -10.73
N ASP A 8 -5.33 -15.70 -11.11
CA ASP A 8 -5.06 -16.27 -12.44
C ASP A 8 -6.05 -17.41 -12.68
N ASP A 9 -6.60 -17.56 -13.87
CA ASP A 9 -7.59 -18.62 -14.19
C ASP A 9 -6.99 -20.03 -14.19
N ASN A 10 -5.65 -20.14 -14.08
CA ASN A 10 -4.93 -21.39 -14.10
C ASN A 10 -4.28 -21.70 -12.75
N GLU A 11 -4.80 -22.71 -12.05
CA GLU A 11 -4.28 -23.16 -10.76
C GLU A 11 -2.79 -23.53 -10.78
N SER A 12 -2.29 -24.11 -11.88
CA SER A 12 -0.88 -24.49 -12.01
C SER A 12 0.02 -23.25 -12.07
N ILE A 13 -0.43 -22.18 -12.70
CA ILE A 13 0.29 -20.89 -12.73
C ILE A 13 0.29 -20.27 -11.34
N LEU A 14 -0.86 -20.25 -10.66
CA LEU A 14 -0.96 -19.75 -9.28
C LEU A 14 -0.01 -20.49 -8.33
N ALA A 15 -0.04 -21.82 -8.35
CA ALA A 15 0.82 -22.64 -7.51
C ALA A 15 2.33 -22.40 -7.79
N ARG A 16 2.69 -22.31 -9.09
CA ARG A 16 4.07 -22.02 -9.49
C ARG A 16 4.51 -20.63 -9.05
N LEU A 17 3.69 -19.60 -9.29
CA LEU A 17 4.01 -18.22 -8.96
C LEU A 17 4.11 -18.03 -7.45
N SER A 18 3.17 -18.60 -6.68
CA SER A 18 3.21 -18.60 -5.21
C SER A 18 4.52 -19.21 -4.69
N LYS A 19 4.90 -20.40 -5.19
CA LYS A 19 6.13 -21.07 -4.79
C LYS A 19 7.38 -20.26 -5.14
N MET A 20 7.39 -19.61 -6.30
CA MET A 20 8.50 -18.73 -6.70
C MET A 20 8.62 -17.52 -5.77
N LEU A 21 7.51 -16.86 -5.44
CA LEU A 21 7.49 -15.74 -4.51
C LEU A 21 7.96 -16.15 -3.12
N GLU A 22 7.42 -17.23 -2.56
CA GLU A 22 7.82 -17.76 -1.26
C GLU A 22 9.31 -18.11 -1.19
N SER A 23 9.86 -18.71 -2.27
CA SER A 23 11.27 -19.00 -2.37
C SER A 23 12.14 -17.74 -2.37
N LEU A 24 11.71 -16.66 -3.05
CA LEU A 24 12.38 -15.36 -3.02
C LEU A 24 12.30 -14.70 -1.65
N PHE A 25 11.15 -14.76 -1.00
CA PHE A 25 10.96 -14.20 0.36
C PHE A 25 11.92 -14.86 1.35
N ILE A 26 12.07 -16.17 1.29
CA ILE A 26 13.01 -16.92 2.13
C ILE A 26 14.46 -16.58 1.76
N LYS A 27 14.81 -16.62 0.46
CA LYS A 27 16.18 -16.36 -0.04
C LYS A 27 16.73 -15.02 0.45
N TYR A 28 15.89 -13.99 0.46
CA TYR A 28 16.29 -12.62 0.79
C TYR A 28 15.83 -12.17 2.18
N ASN A 29 15.26 -13.08 2.95
CA ASN A 29 14.70 -12.78 4.29
C ASN A 29 13.72 -11.59 4.27
N PHE A 30 12.85 -11.53 3.25
CA PHE A 30 11.81 -10.52 3.14
C PHE A 30 10.63 -10.84 4.06
N ASP A 31 10.17 -9.85 4.81
CA ASP A 31 8.97 -9.97 5.66
C ASP A 31 7.69 -9.89 4.83
N CYS A 32 7.48 -10.90 3.99
CA CYS A 32 6.39 -11.01 3.01
C CYS A 32 5.74 -12.38 3.06
N LYS A 33 4.47 -12.47 2.70
CA LYS A 33 3.75 -13.75 2.53
C LYS A 33 2.70 -13.68 1.42
N VAL A 34 2.43 -14.81 0.77
CA VAL A 34 1.25 -15.00 -0.06
C VAL A 34 0.07 -15.36 0.86
N THR A 35 -0.92 -14.48 0.95
CA THR A 35 -2.05 -14.63 1.86
C THR A 35 -3.27 -15.23 1.19
N PHE A 36 -3.37 -15.09 -0.14
CA PHE A 36 -4.53 -15.57 -0.89
C PHE A 36 -4.19 -15.83 -2.35
N THR A 37 -4.76 -16.89 -2.90
CA THR A 37 -4.74 -17.21 -4.34
C THR A 37 -6.14 -17.59 -4.79
N SER A 38 -6.56 -17.16 -5.97
CA SER A 38 -7.89 -17.49 -6.48
C SER A 38 -7.92 -17.59 -8.01
N VAL A 39 -8.65 -18.55 -8.51
CA VAL A 39 -9.00 -18.64 -9.93
C VAL A 39 -10.28 -17.86 -10.27
N ASP A 40 -11.06 -17.49 -9.25
CA ASP A 40 -12.30 -16.73 -9.42
C ASP A 40 -12.10 -15.25 -9.09
N PRO A 41 -12.28 -14.34 -10.06
CA PRO A 41 -12.14 -12.90 -9.86
C PRO A 41 -13.07 -12.31 -8.81
N ASN A 42 -14.28 -12.86 -8.62
CA ASN A 42 -15.23 -12.33 -7.65
C ASN A 42 -14.78 -12.63 -6.21
N SER A 43 -14.37 -13.88 -5.97
CA SER A 43 -13.80 -14.29 -4.69
C SER A 43 -12.51 -13.52 -4.37
N PHE A 44 -11.68 -13.27 -5.39
CA PHE A 44 -10.48 -12.46 -5.27
C PHE A 44 -10.80 -11.03 -4.87
N LEU A 45 -11.74 -10.38 -5.55
CA LEU A 45 -12.18 -9.02 -5.24
C LEU A 45 -12.73 -8.92 -3.82
N ALA A 46 -13.59 -9.86 -3.42
CA ALA A 46 -14.15 -9.90 -2.08
C ALA A 46 -13.04 -10.02 -1.01
N TYR A 47 -12.03 -10.84 -1.27
CA TYR A 47 -10.89 -10.98 -0.36
C TYR A 47 -10.10 -9.69 -0.24
N VAL A 48 -9.71 -9.06 -1.37
CA VAL A 48 -8.90 -7.83 -1.40
C VAL A 48 -9.61 -6.65 -0.73
N ILE A 49 -10.95 -6.58 -0.80
CA ILE A 49 -11.73 -5.52 -0.15
C ILE A 49 -11.76 -5.70 1.38
N ASN A 50 -11.86 -6.95 1.85
CA ASN A 50 -12.11 -7.25 3.26
C ASN A 50 -10.86 -7.59 4.08
N ASN A 51 -9.70 -7.69 3.43
CA ASN A 51 -8.45 -8.07 4.10
C ASN A 51 -7.31 -7.11 3.77
N PRO A 52 -6.31 -6.98 4.64
CA PRO A 52 -5.11 -6.20 4.35
C PRO A 52 -4.30 -6.88 3.25
N VAL A 53 -4.29 -6.30 2.07
CA VAL A 53 -3.49 -6.72 0.92
C VAL A 53 -2.66 -5.54 0.44
N ASP A 54 -1.35 -5.73 0.31
CA ASP A 54 -0.41 -4.69 -0.12
C ASP A 54 -0.06 -4.81 -1.60
N VAL A 55 0.05 -6.03 -2.09
CA VAL A 55 0.49 -6.35 -3.46
C VAL A 55 -0.43 -7.39 -4.09
N ILE A 56 -0.84 -7.14 -5.32
CA ILE A 56 -1.59 -8.14 -6.11
C ILE A 56 -0.85 -8.49 -7.38
N PHE A 57 -0.84 -9.78 -7.70
CA PHE A 57 -0.52 -10.31 -9.02
C PHE A 57 -1.82 -10.68 -9.71
N LEU A 58 -2.01 -10.19 -10.92
CA LEU A 58 -3.29 -10.28 -11.61
C LEU A 58 -3.09 -10.66 -13.06
N ASP A 59 -3.65 -11.79 -13.47
CA ASP A 59 -3.74 -12.10 -14.88
C ASP A 59 -4.73 -11.17 -15.58
N ILE A 60 -4.41 -10.75 -16.80
CA ILE A 60 -5.32 -9.94 -17.62
C ILE A 60 -6.41 -10.82 -18.22
N ASP A 61 -6.05 -12.02 -18.71
CA ASP A 61 -6.97 -12.94 -19.39
C ASP A 61 -7.59 -13.95 -18.42
N LEU A 62 -8.39 -13.46 -17.52
CA LEU A 62 -9.23 -14.32 -16.67
C LEU A 62 -10.40 -14.84 -17.54
N LYS A 63 -10.48 -16.13 -17.80
CA LYS A 63 -11.56 -16.78 -18.59
C LYS A 63 -12.94 -16.63 -17.94
N SER A 64 -13.31 -15.39 -17.64
CA SER A 64 -14.57 -15.00 -17.01
C SER A 64 -15.12 -13.75 -17.69
N ASN A 65 -16.33 -13.32 -17.31
CA ASN A 65 -16.92 -12.06 -17.77
C ASN A 65 -16.17 -10.81 -17.25
N ILE A 66 -15.21 -10.99 -16.32
CA ILE A 66 -14.39 -9.95 -15.74
C ILE A 66 -12.95 -10.19 -16.18
N ASN A 67 -12.37 -9.26 -16.93
CA ASN A 67 -10.93 -9.31 -17.24
C ASN A 67 -10.11 -8.64 -16.11
N GLY A 68 -8.81 -8.94 -16.08
CA GLY A 68 -7.94 -8.41 -15.03
C GLY A 68 -7.84 -6.89 -14.99
N LEU A 69 -8.00 -6.20 -16.13
CA LEU A 69 -7.97 -4.73 -16.19
C LEU A 69 -9.19 -4.12 -15.51
N SER A 70 -10.40 -4.66 -15.76
CA SER A 70 -11.63 -4.20 -15.10
C SER A 70 -11.64 -4.53 -13.60
N LEU A 71 -11.03 -5.66 -13.23
CA LEU A 71 -10.84 -6.02 -11.83
C LEU A 71 -9.89 -5.05 -11.12
N ALA A 72 -8.76 -4.69 -11.76
CA ALA A 72 -7.83 -3.68 -11.25
C ALA A 72 -8.49 -2.31 -11.10
N GLU A 73 -9.31 -1.88 -12.07
CA GLU A 73 -10.08 -0.64 -11.97
C GLU A 73 -11.02 -0.64 -10.75
N THR A 74 -11.71 -1.75 -10.55
CA THR A 74 -12.59 -1.90 -9.39
C THR A 74 -11.81 -1.84 -8.08
N ILE A 75 -10.70 -2.58 -7.97
CA ILE A 75 -9.83 -2.56 -6.78
C ILE A 75 -9.31 -1.15 -6.49
N ARG A 76 -8.93 -0.38 -7.53
CA ARG A 76 -8.46 1.02 -7.37
C ARG A 76 -9.51 1.96 -6.75
N LYS A 77 -10.80 1.69 -6.92
CA LYS A 77 -11.88 2.48 -6.28
C LYS A 77 -11.91 2.28 -4.76
N TYR A 78 -11.53 1.09 -4.29
CA TYR A 78 -11.47 0.75 -2.86
C TYR A 78 -10.11 1.05 -2.23
N ASN A 79 -9.01 0.71 -2.93
CA ASN A 79 -7.65 0.91 -2.44
C ASN A 79 -6.76 1.52 -3.54
N LYS A 80 -6.42 2.81 -3.36
CA LYS A 80 -5.56 3.56 -4.29
C LYS A 80 -4.07 3.22 -4.17
N ASN A 81 -3.66 2.62 -3.05
CA ASN A 81 -2.26 2.41 -2.69
C ASN A 81 -1.76 0.99 -2.90
N ILE A 82 -2.65 0.04 -3.22
CA ILE A 82 -2.25 -1.35 -3.49
C ILE A 82 -1.33 -1.42 -4.71
N TYR A 83 -0.24 -2.15 -4.62
CA TYR A 83 0.63 -2.40 -5.77
C TYR A 83 0.01 -3.45 -6.68
N ILE A 84 -0.11 -3.13 -7.96
CA ILE A 84 -0.67 -4.04 -8.97
C ILE A 84 0.45 -4.45 -9.92
N ILE A 85 0.66 -5.75 -10.05
CA ILE A 85 1.58 -6.37 -10.99
C ILE A 85 0.75 -7.27 -11.90
N PHE A 86 0.71 -6.95 -13.18
CA PHE A 86 0.03 -7.81 -14.13
C PHE A 86 0.93 -8.94 -14.60
N THR A 87 0.33 -10.14 -14.76
CA THR A 87 0.92 -11.26 -15.43
C THR A 87 0.08 -11.60 -16.66
N THR A 88 0.66 -11.76 -17.85
CA THR A 88 -0.12 -12.04 -19.05
C THR A 88 0.71 -12.61 -20.19
N ALA A 89 0.04 -13.32 -21.11
CA ALA A 89 0.64 -13.77 -22.38
C ALA A 89 0.61 -12.66 -23.46
N HIS A 90 -0.15 -11.60 -23.26
CA HIS A 90 -0.45 -10.57 -24.26
C HIS A 90 0.26 -9.24 -23.93
N LEU A 91 1.34 -8.96 -24.63
CA LEU A 91 2.16 -7.76 -24.44
C LEU A 91 1.48 -6.46 -24.88
N GLU A 92 0.49 -6.54 -25.76
CA GLU A 92 -0.26 -5.39 -26.27
C GLU A 92 -1.07 -4.65 -25.21
N TYR A 93 -1.43 -5.31 -24.10
CA TYR A 93 -2.15 -4.67 -22.98
C TYR A 93 -1.26 -3.82 -22.08
N GLY A 94 0.07 -3.82 -22.26
CA GLY A 94 1.00 -3.05 -21.42
C GLY A 94 0.69 -1.55 -21.38
N LEU A 95 0.31 -0.96 -22.52
CA LEU A 95 -0.09 0.46 -22.60
C LEU A 95 -1.42 0.75 -21.86
N MET A 96 -2.34 -0.20 -21.85
CA MET A 96 -3.61 -0.05 -21.12
C MET A 96 -3.41 -0.20 -19.62
N ALA A 97 -2.52 -1.10 -19.19
CA ALA A 97 -2.18 -1.33 -17.80
C ALA A 97 -1.65 -0.05 -17.12
N TYR A 98 -0.94 0.83 -17.86
CA TYR A 98 -0.44 2.10 -17.33
C TYR A 98 -1.53 3.01 -16.74
N ARG A 99 -2.77 2.96 -17.25
CA ARG A 99 -3.91 3.74 -16.73
C ARG A 99 -4.28 3.40 -15.30
N TYR A 100 -3.94 2.20 -14.83
CA TYR A 100 -4.32 1.69 -13.50
C TYR A 100 -3.23 1.89 -12.43
N LYS A 101 -2.21 2.74 -12.70
CA LYS A 101 -1.05 2.93 -11.82
C LYS A 101 -0.41 1.57 -11.49
N THR A 102 -0.17 0.79 -12.52
CA THR A 102 0.47 -0.53 -12.41
C THR A 102 1.93 -0.35 -12.01
N PHE A 103 2.39 -1.17 -11.07
CA PHE A 103 3.79 -1.17 -10.67
C PHE A 103 4.69 -1.85 -11.70
N ASP A 104 4.30 -3.04 -12.15
CA ASP A 104 5.05 -3.77 -13.18
C ASP A 104 4.13 -4.67 -14.02
N TYR A 105 4.71 -5.19 -15.09
CA TYR A 105 4.04 -6.02 -16.08
C TYR A 105 4.95 -7.19 -16.43
N LEU A 106 4.53 -8.42 -16.13
CA LEU A 106 5.30 -9.64 -16.29
C LEU A 106 4.72 -10.50 -17.41
N PRO A 107 5.47 -10.68 -18.52
CA PRO A 107 5.05 -11.60 -19.57
C PRO A 107 5.10 -13.05 -19.08
N LYS A 108 4.09 -13.84 -19.45
CA LYS A 108 4.07 -15.28 -19.24
C LYS A 108 4.91 -15.98 -20.33
N PRO A 109 5.70 -17.02 -19.99
CA PRO A 109 5.90 -17.57 -18.67
C PRO A 109 6.78 -16.68 -17.79
N VAL A 110 6.33 -16.40 -16.57
CA VAL A 110 7.12 -15.59 -15.62
C VAL A 110 8.40 -16.36 -15.26
N SER A 111 9.57 -15.74 -15.49
CA SER A 111 10.86 -16.28 -15.06
C SER A 111 11.22 -15.82 -13.64
N VAL A 112 12.07 -16.63 -12.97
CA VAL A 112 12.51 -16.33 -11.59
C VAL A 112 13.29 -15.01 -11.58
N GLU A 113 14.17 -14.81 -12.55
CA GLU A 113 15.03 -13.62 -12.67
C GLU A 113 14.19 -12.34 -12.82
N ARG A 114 13.16 -12.40 -13.69
CA ARG A 114 12.27 -11.24 -13.89
C ARG A 114 11.45 -10.94 -12.64
N LEU A 115 10.92 -11.99 -11.99
CA LEU A 115 10.19 -11.85 -10.75
C LEU A 115 11.06 -11.25 -9.64
N GLU A 116 12.32 -11.73 -9.52
CA GLU A 116 13.30 -11.21 -8.55
C GLU A 116 13.56 -9.72 -8.75
N VAL A 117 13.79 -9.26 -9.98
CA VAL A 117 13.98 -7.84 -10.30
C VAL A 117 12.73 -7.02 -9.91
N THR A 118 11.55 -7.52 -10.24
CA THR A 118 10.28 -6.83 -9.92
C THR A 118 10.08 -6.71 -8.41
N ILE A 119 10.31 -7.80 -7.66
CA ILE A 119 10.16 -7.79 -6.20
C ILE A 119 11.20 -6.88 -5.54
N SER A 120 12.46 -6.91 -5.98
CA SER A 120 13.51 -6.03 -5.43
C SER A 120 13.14 -4.55 -5.62
N ARG A 121 12.73 -4.15 -6.84
CA ARG A 121 12.26 -2.80 -7.12
C ARG A 121 11.03 -2.41 -6.30
N LEU A 122 10.09 -3.34 -6.12
CA LEU A 122 8.90 -3.12 -5.31
C LEU A 122 9.25 -2.83 -3.85
N LEU A 123 10.16 -3.59 -3.28
CA LEU A 123 10.59 -3.40 -1.89
C LEU A 123 11.41 -2.13 -1.70
N GLU A 124 12.21 -1.74 -2.68
CA GLU A 124 12.89 -0.44 -2.71
C GLU A 124 11.86 0.70 -2.74
N ASP A 125 10.87 0.65 -3.63
CA ASP A 125 9.81 1.67 -3.73
C ASP A 125 8.99 1.78 -2.44
N ILE A 126 8.69 0.64 -1.80
CA ILE A 126 8.02 0.61 -0.49
C ILE A 126 8.91 1.20 0.61
N ALA A 127 10.22 0.92 0.60
CA ALA A 127 11.17 1.45 1.56
C ALA A 127 11.39 2.97 1.39
N ASP A 128 11.41 3.43 0.14
CA ASP A 128 11.55 4.85 -0.22
C ASP A 128 10.23 5.63 -0.04
N THR A 129 9.09 4.91 0.02
CA THR A 129 7.82 5.55 0.37
C THR A 129 7.92 6.06 1.81
N PRO A 130 7.72 7.36 2.07
CA PRO A 130 7.81 7.92 3.42
C PRO A 130 7.04 7.05 4.39
N CYS A 131 7.67 6.65 5.49
CA CYS A 131 7.09 5.75 6.49
C CYS A 131 5.60 6.07 6.68
N LYS A 132 4.73 5.10 6.43
CA LYS A 132 3.27 5.27 6.66
C LYS A 132 2.94 5.46 8.14
N TYR A 133 3.94 5.38 9.00
CA TYR A 133 3.79 5.38 10.45
C TYR A 133 4.75 6.37 11.11
N LEU A 134 4.21 7.11 12.06
CA LEU A 134 4.99 7.89 13.01
C LEU A 134 5.24 7.05 14.26
N LYS A 135 6.50 6.79 14.58
CA LYS A 135 6.88 6.17 15.86
C LYS A 135 6.86 7.24 16.95
N LEU A 136 6.13 6.99 18.02
CA LEU A 136 6.13 7.89 19.17
C LEU A 136 7.42 7.72 19.98
N ALA A 137 8.03 8.84 20.39
CA ALA A 137 9.25 8.82 21.17
C ALA A 137 9.05 8.05 22.49
N ASN A 138 10.07 7.28 22.87
CA ASN A 138 10.09 6.49 24.12
C ASN A 138 8.96 5.47 24.26
N SER A 139 8.37 5.02 23.15
CA SER A 139 7.34 3.99 23.14
C SER A 139 7.49 3.05 21.93
N ASN A 140 6.85 1.89 22.00
CA ASN A 140 6.69 1.00 20.85
C ASN A 140 5.37 1.24 20.11
N THR A 141 4.80 2.45 20.23
CA THR A 141 3.57 2.84 19.57
C THR A 141 3.88 3.47 18.22
N PHE A 142 3.22 2.97 17.19
CA PHE A 142 3.27 3.48 15.83
C PHE A 142 1.88 3.99 15.46
N LEU A 143 1.80 5.21 14.95
CA LEU A 143 0.56 5.80 14.45
C LEU A 143 0.64 5.91 12.94
N THR A 144 -0.36 5.41 12.23
CA THR A 144 -0.46 5.66 10.79
C THR A 144 -0.67 7.15 10.54
N TYR A 145 0.03 7.72 9.59
CA TYR A 145 -0.15 9.15 9.28
C TYR A 145 -1.61 9.48 8.92
N ASP A 146 -2.28 8.59 8.20
CA ASP A 146 -3.67 8.78 7.80
C ASP A 146 -4.64 8.82 9.00
N SER A 147 -4.29 8.18 10.12
CA SER A 147 -5.11 8.21 11.33
C SER A 147 -5.01 9.52 12.11
N ILE A 148 -3.93 10.30 11.90
CA ILE A 148 -3.66 11.51 12.67
C ILE A 148 -4.40 12.71 12.02
N TYR A 149 -5.27 13.37 12.77
CA TYR A 149 -5.94 14.60 12.36
C TYR A 149 -5.05 15.81 12.54
N PHE A 150 -4.49 15.96 13.74
CA PHE A 150 -3.57 17.04 14.06
C PHE A 150 -2.64 16.63 15.21
N ILE A 151 -1.56 17.38 15.34
CA ILE A 151 -0.57 17.27 16.42
C ILE A 151 -0.52 18.60 17.13
N LYS A 152 -0.81 18.59 18.44
CA LYS A 152 -0.77 19.77 19.30
C LYS A 152 0.44 19.71 20.21
N LYS A 153 1.14 20.83 20.34
CA LYS A 153 2.19 21.01 21.36
C LYS A 153 1.54 21.48 22.67
N ASP A 154 1.80 20.74 23.75
CA ASP A 154 1.34 21.06 25.09
C ASP A 154 2.52 20.93 26.08
N GLY A 155 3.15 22.06 26.37
CA GLY A 155 4.36 22.11 27.17
C GLY A 155 5.50 21.31 26.51
N MET A 156 5.99 20.27 27.19
CA MET A 156 7.05 19.36 26.72
C MET A 156 6.49 18.14 25.99
N LYS A 157 5.17 18.03 25.82
CA LYS A 157 4.53 16.91 25.17
C LYS A 157 3.96 17.31 23.82
N LEU A 158 3.90 16.33 22.91
CA LEU A 158 3.09 16.37 21.71
C LEU A 158 1.87 15.49 21.94
N ILE A 159 0.70 16.02 21.59
CA ILE A 159 -0.59 15.34 21.65
C ILE A 159 -1.01 15.05 20.22
N PHE A 160 -1.25 13.78 19.92
CA PHE A 160 -1.65 13.29 18.60
C PHE A 160 -3.14 12.95 18.66
N GLN A 161 -3.96 13.74 17.98
CA GLN A 161 -5.39 13.47 17.84
C GLN A 161 -5.60 12.54 16.66
N THR A 162 -6.13 11.35 16.95
CA THR A 162 -6.55 10.39 15.91
C THR A 162 -8.07 10.21 15.93
N HIS A 163 -8.61 9.49 14.95
CA HIS A 163 -10.03 9.18 14.89
C HIS A 163 -10.49 8.21 16.01
N GLU A 164 -9.58 7.38 16.54
CA GLU A 164 -9.92 6.41 17.59
C GLU A 164 -9.71 6.99 18.99
N LYS A 165 -8.55 7.57 19.24
CA LYS A 165 -8.17 8.08 20.57
C LYS A 165 -7.05 9.13 20.49
N ILE A 166 -6.72 9.68 21.64
CA ILE A 166 -5.64 10.65 21.81
C ILE A 166 -4.40 9.93 22.31
N TYR A 167 -3.27 10.19 21.69
CA TYR A 167 -1.95 9.73 22.13
C TYR A 167 -1.11 10.92 22.58
N SER A 168 -0.12 10.68 23.42
CA SER A 168 0.86 11.69 23.80
C SER A 168 2.26 11.12 23.88
N SER A 169 3.25 11.94 23.56
CA SER A 169 4.67 11.61 23.65
C SER A 169 5.48 12.82 24.08
N TYR A 170 6.54 12.60 24.85
CA TYR A 170 7.52 13.65 25.14
C TYR A 170 8.42 13.85 23.93
N ASP A 171 8.15 14.88 23.15
CA ASP A 171 8.88 15.19 21.92
C ASP A 171 8.68 16.66 21.52
N SER A 172 9.35 17.08 20.45
CA SER A 172 9.26 18.43 19.89
C SER A 172 8.87 18.40 18.41
N PHE A 173 8.27 19.50 17.91
CA PHE A 173 8.01 19.65 16.48
C PHE A 173 9.28 19.59 15.63
N ALA A 174 10.41 20.08 16.15
CA ALA A 174 11.68 20.01 15.43
C ALA A 174 12.12 18.57 15.13
N ASN A 175 11.85 17.66 16.05
CA ASN A 175 12.24 16.25 15.90
C ASN A 175 11.30 15.50 14.93
N ILE A 176 9.99 15.77 14.99
CA ILE A 176 9.02 15.00 14.19
C ILE A 176 8.81 15.56 12.79
N LEU A 177 8.95 16.89 12.58
CA LEU A 177 8.71 17.53 11.28
C LEU A 177 9.48 16.90 10.11
N PRO A 178 10.77 16.54 10.24
CA PRO A 178 11.50 15.90 9.13
C PRO A 178 10.96 14.54 8.71
N SER A 179 10.24 13.85 9.60
CA SER A 179 9.65 12.53 9.31
C SER A 179 8.20 12.59 8.86
N LEU A 180 7.55 13.77 8.99
CA LEU A 180 6.15 13.91 8.58
C LEU A 180 6.04 14.10 7.06
N PRO A 181 5.05 13.46 6.41
CA PRO A 181 4.75 13.69 4.99
C PRO A 181 4.30 15.14 4.71
N THR A 182 4.36 15.54 3.45
CA THR A 182 4.04 16.90 2.99
C THR A 182 2.61 17.36 3.25
N ASN A 183 1.70 16.43 3.49
CA ASN A 183 0.32 16.71 3.88
C ASN A 183 0.17 17.13 5.35
N PHE A 184 1.26 17.12 6.14
CA PHE A 184 1.27 17.69 7.50
C PHE A 184 1.79 19.13 7.44
N VAL A 185 0.91 20.09 7.66
CA VAL A 185 1.21 21.51 7.58
C VAL A 185 1.22 22.13 8.97
N ARG A 186 2.31 22.80 9.32
CA ARG A 186 2.37 23.59 10.56
C ARG A 186 1.62 24.89 10.35
N CYS A 187 0.41 24.98 10.85
CA CYS A 187 -0.47 26.14 10.75
C CYS A 187 -0.35 27.13 11.94
N HIS A 188 0.29 26.70 13.03
CA HIS A 188 0.47 27.53 14.24
C HIS A 188 1.74 27.13 14.99
N LYS A 189 2.22 27.99 15.90
CA LYS A 189 3.38 27.66 16.79
C LYS A 189 3.15 26.37 17.61
N SER A 190 1.89 26.01 17.87
CA SER A 190 1.49 24.86 18.68
C SER A 190 0.67 23.80 17.92
N TYR A 191 0.49 23.93 16.60
CA TYR A 191 -0.32 22.99 15.82
C TYR A 191 0.29 22.63 14.48
N ILE A 192 0.24 21.33 14.18
CA ILE A 192 0.48 20.73 12.86
C ILE A 192 -0.79 19.98 12.48
N VAL A 193 -1.32 20.20 11.29
CA VAL A 193 -2.59 19.61 10.81
C VAL A 193 -2.33 18.73 9.60
N ASN A 194 -3.00 17.59 9.56
CA ASN A 194 -3.04 16.75 8.36
C ASN A 194 -4.12 17.26 7.41
N ILE A 195 -3.71 17.90 6.31
CA ILE A 195 -4.64 18.51 5.36
C ILE A 195 -5.53 17.50 4.64
N ASN A 196 -5.13 16.22 4.55
CA ASN A 196 -5.96 15.17 3.95
C ASN A 196 -7.20 14.83 4.80
N ASN A 197 -7.17 15.16 6.09
CA ASN A 197 -8.26 14.89 7.04
C ASN A 197 -9.12 16.15 7.33
N ILE A 198 -8.92 17.25 6.60
CA ILE A 198 -9.75 18.46 6.72
C ILE A 198 -11.02 18.27 5.90
N GLN A 199 -12.18 18.38 6.56
CA GLN A 199 -13.48 18.30 5.89
C GLN A 199 -14.02 19.67 5.51
N ASN A 200 -13.70 20.73 6.28
CA ASN A 200 -14.19 22.06 6.03
C ASN A 200 -13.22 23.13 6.55
N ILE A 201 -13.14 24.27 5.87
CA ILE A 201 -12.34 25.42 6.29
C ILE A 201 -13.28 26.64 6.32
N GLU A 202 -13.48 27.22 7.50
CA GLU A 202 -14.19 28.48 7.66
C GLU A 202 -13.19 29.63 7.80
N ILE A 203 -13.28 30.60 6.91
CA ILE A 203 -12.48 31.83 6.99
C ILE A 203 -13.26 32.82 7.83
N GLY A 204 -12.91 32.92 9.12
CA GLY A 204 -13.41 33.95 9.98
C GLY A 204 -12.93 35.34 9.50
N ARG A 205 -13.82 36.33 9.50
CA ARG A 205 -13.40 37.75 9.35
C ARG A 205 -12.70 38.17 10.64
N ALA A 206 -11.50 38.73 10.52
CA ALA A 206 -10.78 39.40 11.61
C ALA A 206 -11.52 40.66 12.05
#